data_5b0616bd7e102b81c1ccc994f0578ccb
#
_entry.id   5b0616bd7e102b81c1ccc994f0578ccb
#
_cell.length_a   1.000
_cell.length_b   1.000
_cell.length_c   1.000
_cell.angle_alpha   90.00
_cell.angle_beta   90.00
_cell.angle_gamma   90.00
#
_symmetry.space_group_name_H-M   'P 1'
#
loop_
_entity.id
_entity.type
_entity.pdbx_description
1 polymer ?
#
loop_
_entity_poly.entity_id
_entity_poly.type
_entity_poly.pdbx_seq_one_letter_code
_entity_poly.pdbx_strand_id
1 'polypeptide(L)'
;MDAVLKIVQTVNMYLSDYILIIMLIGCGLYFSFKTKFVQVRCFGEGWRKVFGNFSLHGGKHEGGMSSFQALATAIAAQVGTGNIVGACGAILVGGPGAIFWMWIIAFFGMSTIYAEAVLAQKTRVVNPDGTVAGGPVYYIKRAFQNKFGTFLAGFFAVAITLALGFIGCMVQSNSIGETFSNAFNVPTW
;
A
#
# COMPACT_ATOMS: atom_id res chain seq x y z
N MET A 1 11.86 19.44 -24.78
CA MET A 1 11.74 18.82 -23.45
C MET A 1 10.49 19.30 -22.71
N ASP A 2 10.17 20.59 -22.80
CA ASP A 2 9.03 21.23 -22.10
C ASP A 2 7.64 20.72 -22.51
N ALA A 3 7.45 20.36 -23.80
CA ALA A 3 6.18 19.81 -24.28
C ALA A 3 5.88 18.43 -23.68
N VAL A 4 6.88 17.55 -23.57
CA VAL A 4 6.74 16.23 -22.96
C VAL A 4 6.48 16.36 -21.47
N LEU A 5 7.20 17.25 -20.79
CA LEU A 5 6.99 17.51 -19.36
C LEU A 5 5.56 17.99 -19.09
N LYS A 6 5.06 18.92 -19.92
CA LYS A 6 3.70 19.44 -19.78
C LYS A 6 2.63 18.37 -20.00
N ILE A 7 2.84 17.47 -20.96
CA ILE A 7 1.93 16.32 -21.18
C ILE A 7 1.92 15.40 -19.96
N VAL A 8 3.11 15.03 -19.45
CA VAL A 8 3.23 14.18 -18.26
C VAL A 8 2.57 14.81 -17.04
N GLN A 9 2.80 16.09 -16.80
CA GLN A 9 2.15 16.83 -15.69
C GLN A 9 0.63 16.85 -15.84
N THR A 10 0.11 17.11 -17.04
CA THR A 10 -1.33 17.12 -17.29
C THR A 10 -1.94 15.75 -17.07
N VAL A 11 -1.33 14.67 -17.60
CA VAL A 11 -1.79 13.30 -17.40
C VAL A 11 -1.75 12.93 -15.92
N ASN A 12 -0.66 13.26 -15.22
CA ASN A 12 -0.53 13.01 -13.79
C ASN A 12 -1.62 13.72 -12.97
N MET A 13 -1.91 14.98 -13.29
CA MET A 13 -2.98 15.74 -12.63
C MET A 13 -4.34 15.05 -12.78
N TYR A 14 -4.72 14.64 -13.99
CA TYR A 14 -6.00 13.94 -14.18
C TYR A 14 -6.04 12.58 -13.50
N LEU A 15 -4.95 11.83 -13.52
CA LEU A 15 -4.87 10.51 -12.86
C LEU A 15 -4.90 10.65 -11.34
N SER A 16 -4.11 11.54 -10.77
CA SER A 16 -3.92 11.64 -9.31
C SER A 16 -5.03 12.43 -8.62
N ASP A 17 -5.45 13.56 -9.23
CA ASP A 17 -6.37 14.47 -8.53
C ASP A 17 -7.84 14.11 -8.74
N TYR A 18 -8.17 13.40 -9.82
CA TYR A 18 -9.56 13.03 -10.13
C TYR A 18 -9.78 11.53 -10.08
N ILE A 19 -9.12 10.76 -10.96
CA ILE A 19 -9.41 9.35 -11.12
C ILE A 19 -9.05 8.57 -9.85
N LEU A 20 -7.86 8.78 -9.32
CA LEU A 20 -7.38 8.09 -8.13
C LEU A 20 -8.28 8.39 -6.92
N ILE A 21 -8.64 9.65 -6.70
CA ILE A 21 -9.49 10.07 -5.56
C ILE A 21 -10.88 9.42 -5.68
N ILE A 22 -11.52 9.50 -6.86
CA ILE A 22 -12.83 8.90 -7.09
C ILE A 22 -12.79 7.38 -6.88
N MET A 23 -11.77 6.73 -7.41
CA MET A 23 -11.60 5.28 -7.25
C MET A 23 -11.34 4.91 -5.80
N LEU A 24 -10.53 5.65 -5.08
CA LEU A 24 -10.16 5.36 -3.70
C LEU A 24 -11.37 5.53 -2.77
N ILE A 25 -12.12 6.61 -2.90
CA ILE A 25 -13.34 6.84 -2.14
C ILE A 25 -14.42 5.83 -2.55
N GLY A 26 -14.63 5.63 -3.85
CA GLY A 26 -15.64 4.71 -4.37
C GLY A 26 -15.40 3.26 -3.92
N CYS A 27 -14.18 2.76 -4.07
CA CYS A 27 -13.81 1.44 -3.59
C CYS A 27 -13.90 1.34 -2.06
N GLY A 28 -13.43 2.36 -1.34
CA GLY A 28 -13.49 2.40 0.12
C GLY A 28 -14.92 2.33 0.64
N LEU A 29 -15.82 3.11 0.07
CA LEU A 29 -17.26 3.07 0.39
C LEU A 29 -17.87 1.71 0.02
N TYR A 30 -17.65 1.25 -1.22
CA TYR A 30 -18.20 -0.03 -1.68
C TYR A 30 -17.79 -1.19 -0.76
N PHE A 31 -16.51 -1.30 -0.44
CA PHE A 31 -16.04 -2.36 0.45
C PHE A 31 -16.49 -2.17 1.90
N SER A 32 -16.58 -0.93 2.40
CA SER A 32 -17.12 -0.69 3.74
C SER A 32 -18.57 -1.19 3.87
N PHE A 33 -19.41 -0.91 2.90
CA PHE A 33 -20.79 -1.44 2.89
C PHE A 33 -20.82 -2.96 2.66
N LYS A 34 -20.05 -3.47 1.71
CA LYS A 34 -20.01 -4.91 1.39
C LYS A 34 -19.52 -5.77 2.55
N THR A 35 -18.55 -5.27 3.33
CA THR A 35 -18.01 -5.95 4.50
C THR A 35 -18.74 -5.61 5.81
N LYS A 36 -19.83 -4.82 5.73
CA LYS A 36 -20.61 -4.37 6.89
C LYS A 36 -19.73 -3.66 7.93
N PHE A 37 -18.92 -2.69 7.48
CA PHE A 37 -18.00 -1.91 8.30
C PHE A 37 -17.07 -2.77 9.15
N VAL A 38 -16.35 -3.68 8.51
CA VAL A 38 -15.40 -4.61 9.17
C VAL A 38 -14.40 -3.87 10.06
N GLN A 39 -13.97 -2.67 9.66
CA GLN A 39 -13.04 -1.83 10.39
C GLN A 39 -13.54 -1.43 11.79
N VAL A 40 -14.84 -1.38 12.01
CA VAL A 40 -15.45 -1.12 13.33
C VAL A 40 -15.81 -2.43 14.02
N ARG A 41 -16.53 -3.29 13.30
CA ARG A 41 -17.08 -4.53 13.85
C ARG A 41 -16.02 -5.51 14.34
N CYS A 42 -14.94 -5.66 13.61
CA CYS A 42 -13.87 -6.61 13.92
C CYS A 42 -12.65 -5.97 14.58
N PHE A 43 -12.74 -4.68 14.97
CA PHE A 43 -11.61 -3.97 15.57
C PHE A 43 -11.08 -4.66 16.83
N GLY A 44 -11.98 -4.99 17.78
CA GLY A 44 -11.59 -5.66 19.02
C GLY A 44 -10.99 -7.05 18.81
N GLU A 45 -11.50 -7.80 17.82
CA GLU A 45 -10.95 -9.11 17.46
C GLU A 45 -9.57 -8.97 16.82
N GLY A 46 -9.40 -8.01 15.91
CA GLY A 46 -8.12 -7.68 15.31
C GLY A 46 -7.08 -7.30 16.36
N TRP A 47 -7.45 -6.43 17.28
CA TRP A 47 -6.60 -6.02 18.40
C TRP A 47 -6.16 -7.20 19.24
N ARG A 48 -7.10 -8.06 19.63
CA ARG A 48 -6.80 -9.27 20.41
C ARG A 48 -5.88 -10.24 19.68
N LYS A 49 -6.05 -10.42 18.36
CA LYS A 49 -5.17 -11.30 17.56
C LYS A 49 -3.76 -10.78 17.43
N VAL A 50 -3.58 -9.46 17.34
CA VAL A 50 -2.27 -8.85 17.22
C VAL A 50 -1.52 -8.84 18.54
N PHE A 51 -2.19 -8.41 19.62
CA PHE A 51 -1.56 -8.18 20.93
C PHE A 51 -1.80 -9.30 21.93
N GLY A 52 -2.81 -10.12 21.76
CA GLY A 52 -3.18 -11.19 22.71
C GLY A 52 -2.18 -12.36 22.75
N ASN A 53 -1.45 -12.60 21.66
CA ASN A 53 -0.40 -13.62 21.55
C ASN A 53 0.95 -12.97 21.21
N PHE A 54 1.29 -11.91 21.93
CA PHE A 54 2.53 -11.20 21.73
C PHE A 54 3.71 -12.06 22.23
N SER A 55 4.39 -12.73 21.29
CA SER A 55 5.63 -13.46 21.55
C SER A 55 6.75 -12.82 20.74
N LEU A 56 7.70 -12.21 21.44
CA LEU A 56 8.94 -11.68 20.84
C LEU A 56 9.86 -12.81 20.32
N HIS A 57 9.67 -14.03 20.82
CA HIS A 57 10.45 -15.20 20.43
C HIS A 57 9.61 -16.10 19.51
N GLY A 58 9.29 -15.67 18.33
CA GLY A 58 8.61 -16.39 17.27
C GLY A 58 8.27 -17.85 17.58
N GLY A 59 7.08 -18.11 18.09
CA GLY A 59 6.59 -19.49 18.23
C GLY A 59 6.62 -20.14 16.84
N LYS A 60 7.12 -21.36 16.73
CA LYS A 60 7.05 -22.16 15.50
C LYS A 60 5.57 -22.36 15.16
N HIS A 61 5.05 -21.48 14.30
CA HIS A 61 3.80 -21.75 13.61
C HIS A 61 4.16 -22.59 12.39
N GLU A 62 3.72 -23.81 12.35
CA GLU A 62 3.79 -24.64 11.15
C GLU A 62 3.08 -23.90 10.01
N GLY A 63 3.86 -23.34 9.08
CA GLY A 63 3.38 -22.81 7.81
C GLY A 63 3.13 -21.31 7.68
N GLY A 64 3.64 -20.40 8.55
CA GLY A 64 3.49 -18.97 8.30
C GLY A 64 4.01 -18.03 9.37
N MET A 65 3.93 -16.72 9.10
CA MET A 65 4.26 -15.65 10.04
C MET A 65 3.16 -15.49 11.11
N SER A 66 3.54 -15.12 12.33
CA SER A 66 2.58 -14.71 13.36
C SER A 66 1.83 -13.43 12.95
N SER A 67 0.65 -13.19 13.56
CA SER A 67 -0.14 -11.98 13.26
C SER A 67 0.64 -10.69 13.54
N PHE A 68 1.47 -10.69 14.60
CA PHE A 68 2.33 -9.55 14.93
C PHE A 68 3.45 -9.36 13.89
N GLN A 69 4.12 -10.45 13.48
CA GLN A 69 5.15 -10.39 12.45
C GLN A 69 4.57 -9.90 11.11
N ALA A 70 3.38 -10.37 10.73
CA ALA A 70 2.70 -9.91 9.53
C ALA A 70 2.38 -8.42 9.60
N LEU A 71 1.89 -7.92 10.74
CA LEU A 71 1.64 -6.50 10.95
C LEU A 71 2.93 -5.68 10.89
N ALA A 72 3.98 -6.11 11.59
CA ALA A 72 5.26 -5.42 11.61
C ALA A 72 5.88 -5.33 10.21
N THR A 73 5.82 -6.41 9.45
CA THR A 73 6.31 -6.46 8.06
C THR A 73 5.49 -5.53 7.16
N ALA A 74 4.16 -5.52 7.31
CA ALA A 74 3.29 -4.64 6.53
C ALA A 74 3.57 -3.15 6.83
N ILE A 75 3.72 -2.79 8.10
CA ILE A 75 4.08 -1.42 8.50
C ILE A 75 5.45 -1.03 7.94
N ALA A 76 6.46 -1.89 8.08
CA ALA A 76 7.79 -1.63 7.55
C ALA A 76 7.82 -1.44 6.02
N ALA A 77 6.96 -2.15 5.30
CA ALA A 77 6.85 -2.03 3.84
C ALA A 77 6.06 -0.79 3.38
N GLN A 78 5.11 -0.30 4.19
CA GLN A 78 4.18 0.77 3.80
C GLN A 78 4.57 2.14 4.34
N VAL A 79 5.26 2.20 5.47
CA VAL A 79 5.67 3.48 6.09
C VAL A 79 7.04 3.89 5.56
N GLY A 80 7.06 4.95 4.78
CA GLY A 80 8.27 5.53 4.21
C GLY A 80 8.30 7.05 4.40
N THR A 81 9.38 7.67 3.95
CA THR A 81 9.57 9.13 4.00
C THR A 81 8.45 9.90 3.28
N GLY A 82 7.89 9.31 2.21
CA GLY A 82 6.77 9.88 1.47
C GLY A 82 5.52 10.11 2.33
N ASN A 83 5.27 9.30 3.34
CA ASN A 83 4.12 9.47 4.23
C ASN A 83 4.27 10.74 5.09
N ILE A 84 5.49 11.03 5.53
CA ILE A 84 5.78 12.24 6.34
C ILE A 84 5.73 13.47 5.45
N VAL A 85 6.46 13.45 4.34
CA VAL A 85 6.53 14.57 3.39
C VAL A 85 5.16 14.86 2.78
N GLY A 86 4.39 13.81 2.44
CA GLY A 86 3.03 13.95 1.93
C GLY A 86 2.07 14.59 2.94
N ALA A 87 2.15 14.21 4.21
CA ALA A 87 1.34 14.81 5.27
C ALA A 87 1.71 16.29 5.49
N CYS A 88 3.01 16.61 5.52
CA CYS A 88 3.47 17.99 5.62
C CYS A 88 3.00 18.83 4.42
N GLY A 89 3.13 18.31 3.21
CA GLY A 89 2.66 18.97 1.99
C GLY A 89 1.14 19.20 2.00
N ALA A 90 0.36 18.22 2.44
CA ALA A 90 -1.08 18.36 2.57
C ALA A 90 -1.48 19.45 3.55
N ILE A 91 -0.77 19.57 4.68
CA ILE A 91 -1.00 20.64 5.67
C ILE A 91 -0.63 22.02 5.11
N LEU A 92 0.50 22.11 4.39
CA LEU A 92 0.95 23.36 3.79
C LEU A 92 -0.03 23.90 2.73
N VAL A 93 -0.64 23.02 1.95
CA VAL A 93 -1.58 23.39 0.88
C VAL A 93 -3.01 23.52 1.38
N GLY A 94 -3.47 22.56 2.19
CA GLY A 94 -4.87 22.47 2.64
C GLY A 94 -5.12 22.94 4.08
N GLY A 95 -4.07 23.39 4.76
CA GLY A 95 -4.17 23.81 6.17
C GLY A 95 -4.46 22.64 7.12
N PRO A 96 -4.74 22.93 8.41
CA PRO A 96 -4.98 21.89 9.43
C PRO A 96 -6.20 21.01 9.13
N GLY A 97 -7.17 21.48 8.34
CA GLY A 97 -8.31 20.69 7.89
C GLY A 97 -7.95 19.50 7.01
N ALA A 98 -6.77 19.51 6.39
CA ALA A 98 -6.27 18.37 5.59
C ALA A 98 -6.16 17.11 6.44
N ILE A 99 -5.75 17.21 7.71
CA ILE A 99 -5.60 16.07 8.63
C ILE A 99 -6.95 15.36 8.85
N PHE A 100 -8.01 16.14 9.01
CA PHE A 100 -9.36 15.58 9.18
C PHE A 100 -9.79 14.75 7.96
N TRP A 101 -9.56 15.25 6.76
CA TRP A 101 -9.85 14.52 5.53
C TRP A 101 -8.95 13.30 5.33
N MET A 102 -7.69 13.37 5.72
CA MET A 102 -6.79 12.21 5.73
C MET A 102 -7.32 11.10 6.64
N TRP A 103 -7.86 11.40 7.80
CA TRP A 103 -8.47 10.39 8.68
C TRP A 103 -9.71 9.76 8.07
N ILE A 104 -10.57 10.56 7.44
CA ILE A 104 -11.78 10.04 6.78
C ILE A 104 -11.39 9.08 5.64
N ILE A 105 -10.43 9.47 4.79
CA ILE A 105 -9.99 8.62 3.69
C ILE A 105 -9.31 7.36 4.22
N ALA A 106 -8.48 7.47 5.26
CA ALA A 106 -7.84 6.32 5.89
C ALA A 106 -8.88 5.34 6.46
N PHE A 107 -9.93 5.83 7.08
CA PHE A 107 -11.01 4.98 7.61
C PHE A 107 -11.67 4.13 6.50
N PHE A 108 -11.98 4.72 5.36
CA PHE A 108 -12.51 3.97 4.21
C PHE A 108 -11.45 3.09 3.55
N GLY A 109 -10.19 3.52 3.55
CA GLY A 109 -9.07 2.74 3.05
C GLY A 109 -8.85 1.42 3.79
N MET A 110 -9.16 1.34 5.09
CA MET A 110 -9.06 0.11 5.87
C MET A 110 -9.89 -1.04 5.27
N SER A 111 -11.09 -0.76 4.76
CA SER A 111 -11.93 -1.78 4.14
C SER A 111 -11.40 -2.26 2.80
N THR A 112 -10.75 -1.38 2.04
CA THR A 112 -10.11 -1.71 0.77
C THR A 112 -8.92 -2.64 0.99
N ILE A 113 -8.03 -2.31 1.94
CA ILE A 113 -6.88 -3.14 2.30
C ILE A 113 -7.32 -4.50 2.85
N TYR A 114 -8.39 -4.54 3.64
CA TYR A 114 -8.98 -5.80 4.11
C TYR A 114 -9.46 -6.68 2.95
N ALA A 115 -10.17 -6.10 2.00
CA ALA A 115 -10.65 -6.83 0.82
C ALA A 115 -9.48 -7.35 -0.03
N GLU A 116 -8.44 -6.55 -0.22
CA GLU A 116 -7.21 -6.93 -0.92
C GLU A 116 -6.50 -8.10 -0.21
N ALA A 117 -6.31 -8.01 1.09
CA ALA A 117 -5.68 -9.07 1.88
C ALA A 117 -6.47 -10.40 1.80
N VAL A 118 -7.80 -10.34 1.88
CA VAL A 118 -8.68 -11.51 1.72
C VAL A 118 -8.56 -12.11 0.32
N LEU A 119 -8.55 -11.27 -0.73
CA LEU A 119 -8.37 -11.72 -2.11
C LEU A 119 -6.99 -12.36 -2.31
N ALA A 120 -5.94 -11.74 -1.81
CA ALA A 120 -4.58 -12.26 -1.91
C ALA A 120 -4.45 -13.64 -1.23
N GLN A 121 -5.03 -13.82 -0.04
CA GLN A 121 -5.04 -15.11 0.64
C GLN A 121 -5.89 -16.17 -0.07
N LYS A 122 -7.06 -15.79 -0.58
CA LYS A 122 -7.95 -16.70 -1.29
C LYS A 122 -7.39 -17.21 -2.62
N THR A 123 -6.52 -16.42 -3.24
CA THR A 123 -5.96 -16.71 -4.56
C THR A 123 -4.49 -17.12 -4.51
N ARG A 124 -3.92 -17.26 -3.32
CA ARG A 124 -2.54 -17.73 -3.14
C ARG A 124 -2.35 -19.13 -3.73
N VAL A 125 -1.17 -19.36 -4.26
CA VAL A 125 -0.72 -20.64 -4.78
C VAL A 125 0.41 -21.14 -3.90
N VAL A 126 0.34 -22.41 -3.52
CA VAL A 126 1.43 -23.08 -2.81
C VAL A 126 2.21 -23.86 -3.85
N ASN A 127 3.49 -23.53 -4.01
CA ASN A 127 4.38 -24.22 -4.92
C ASN A 127 4.81 -25.58 -4.36
N PRO A 128 5.32 -26.50 -5.20
CA PRO A 128 5.77 -27.82 -4.75
C PRO A 128 6.91 -27.78 -3.73
N ASP A 129 7.67 -26.70 -3.69
CA ASP A 129 8.75 -26.43 -2.73
C ASP A 129 8.28 -25.88 -1.38
N GLY A 130 6.95 -25.78 -1.19
CA GLY A 130 6.32 -25.22 0.02
C GLY A 130 6.28 -23.69 0.08
N THR A 131 6.84 -22.98 -0.91
CA THR A 131 6.76 -21.52 -0.98
C THR A 131 5.34 -21.07 -1.35
N VAL A 132 4.88 -19.96 -0.75
CA VAL A 132 3.57 -19.39 -1.01
C VAL A 132 3.71 -18.14 -1.86
N ALA A 133 3.04 -18.13 -2.99
CA ALA A 133 2.95 -17.00 -3.89
C ALA A 133 1.50 -16.49 -3.97
N GLY A 134 1.31 -15.17 -3.95
CA GLY A 134 -0.02 -14.55 -3.98
C GLY A 134 0.05 -13.07 -4.35
N GLY A 135 -1.06 -12.37 -4.25
CA GLY A 135 -1.15 -10.94 -4.49
C GLY A 135 -1.85 -10.57 -5.80
N PRO A 136 -1.71 -9.29 -6.25
CA PRO A 136 -2.50 -8.74 -7.35
C PRO A 136 -2.42 -9.51 -8.66
N VAL A 137 -1.25 -10.00 -9.04
CA VAL A 137 -1.05 -10.79 -10.26
C VAL A 137 -1.93 -12.04 -10.27
N TYR A 138 -2.06 -12.71 -9.12
CA TYR A 138 -2.82 -13.95 -9.00
C TYR A 138 -4.32 -13.71 -9.01
N TYR A 139 -4.82 -12.73 -8.25
CA TYR A 139 -6.26 -12.47 -8.26
C TYR A 139 -6.74 -11.81 -9.56
N ILE A 140 -5.91 -11.01 -10.24
CA ILE A 140 -6.24 -10.50 -11.59
C ILE A 140 -6.40 -11.66 -12.59
N LYS A 141 -5.44 -12.59 -12.62
CA LYS A 141 -5.53 -13.77 -13.49
C LYS A 141 -6.73 -14.66 -13.18
N ARG A 142 -7.11 -14.74 -11.90
CA ARG A 142 -8.27 -15.53 -11.48
C ARG A 142 -9.60 -14.84 -11.80
N ALA A 143 -9.64 -13.52 -11.73
CA ALA A 143 -10.83 -12.74 -12.08
C ALA A 143 -11.07 -12.70 -13.60
N PHE A 144 -10.01 -12.55 -14.37
CA PHE A 144 -10.07 -12.46 -15.84
C PHE A 144 -9.31 -13.64 -16.45
N GLN A 145 -10.03 -14.72 -16.73
CA GLN A 145 -9.48 -15.97 -17.28
C GLN A 145 -9.23 -15.92 -18.80
N ASN A 146 -8.95 -14.75 -19.33
CA ASN A 146 -8.75 -14.51 -20.75
C ASN A 146 -7.37 -13.86 -21.02
N LYS A 147 -7.05 -13.64 -22.30
CA LYS A 147 -5.79 -12.98 -22.70
C LYS A 147 -5.65 -11.58 -22.10
N PHE A 148 -6.75 -10.86 -21.90
CA PHE A 148 -6.76 -9.56 -21.27
C PHE A 148 -6.29 -9.62 -19.79
N GLY A 149 -6.76 -10.61 -19.03
CA GLY A 149 -6.33 -10.81 -17.65
C GLY A 149 -4.83 -11.14 -17.54
N THR A 150 -4.31 -11.93 -18.48
CA THR A 150 -2.88 -12.22 -18.53
C THR A 150 -2.06 -10.97 -18.85
N PHE A 151 -2.50 -10.16 -19.81
CA PHE A 151 -1.87 -8.89 -20.14
C PHE A 151 -1.90 -7.92 -18.96
N LEU A 152 -3.06 -7.75 -18.31
CA LEU A 152 -3.23 -6.85 -17.17
C LEU A 152 -2.37 -7.27 -15.97
N ALA A 153 -2.29 -8.56 -15.69
CA ALA A 153 -1.43 -9.08 -14.62
C ALA A 153 0.06 -8.87 -14.92
N GLY A 154 0.48 -9.07 -16.17
CA GLY A 154 1.85 -8.79 -16.60
C GLY A 154 2.19 -7.30 -16.56
N PHE A 155 1.30 -6.45 -17.05
CA PHE A 155 1.44 -5.00 -16.96
C PHE A 155 1.59 -4.53 -15.50
N PHE A 156 0.72 -5.04 -14.61
CA PHE A 156 0.80 -4.73 -13.18
C PHE A 156 2.14 -5.15 -12.58
N ALA A 157 2.61 -6.37 -12.90
CA ALA A 157 3.88 -6.87 -12.39
C ALA A 157 5.06 -5.99 -12.79
N VAL A 158 5.12 -5.57 -14.05
CA VAL A 158 6.16 -4.67 -14.54
C VAL A 158 6.03 -3.28 -13.90
N ALA A 159 4.83 -2.73 -13.88
CA ALA A 159 4.57 -1.40 -13.32
C ALA A 159 4.94 -1.31 -11.84
N ILE A 160 4.55 -2.31 -11.02
CA ILE A 160 4.85 -2.31 -9.59
C ILE A 160 6.35 -2.51 -9.32
N THR A 161 7.03 -3.31 -10.14
CA THR A 161 8.48 -3.49 -10.04
C THR A 161 9.23 -2.19 -10.33
N LEU A 162 8.82 -1.47 -11.37
CA LEU A 162 9.40 -0.16 -11.69
C LEU A 162 9.07 0.89 -10.62
N ALA A 163 7.83 0.94 -10.16
CA ALA A 163 7.38 1.93 -9.20
C ALA A 163 8.03 1.74 -7.82
N LEU A 164 8.05 0.54 -7.28
CA LEU A 164 8.60 0.28 -5.95
C LEU A 164 10.11 -0.03 -5.99
N GLY A 165 10.56 -0.82 -6.97
CA GLY A 165 11.95 -1.25 -7.05
C GLY A 165 12.92 -0.13 -7.45
N PHE A 166 12.47 0.83 -8.26
CA PHE A 166 13.33 1.95 -8.70
C PHE A 166 12.87 3.28 -8.07
N ILE A 167 11.70 3.77 -8.43
CA ILE A 167 11.25 5.12 -8.05
C ILE A 167 11.10 5.23 -6.53
N GLY A 168 10.46 4.26 -5.89
CA GLY A 168 10.24 4.27 -4.44
C GLY A 168 11.56 4.22 -3.65
N CYS A 169 12.49 3.37 -4.07
CA CYS A 169 13.81 3.28 -3.44
C CYS A 169 14.63 4.56 -3.63
N MET A 170 14.58 5.18 -4.81
CA MET A 170 15.30 6.42 -5.08
C MET A 170 14.83 7.58 -4.21
N VAL A 171 13.52 7.74 -4.03
CA VAL A 171 12.96 8.81 -3.18
C VAL A 171 13.40 8.64 -1.73
N GLN A 172 13.34 7.42 -1.21
CA GLN A 172 13.75 7.15 0.19
C GLN A 172 15.27 7.35 0.38
N SER A 173 16.07 6.85 -0.55
CA SER A 173 17.52 7.01 -0.53
C SER A 173 17.94 8.49 -0.56
N ASN A 174 17.31 9.29 -1.43
CA ASN A 174 17.56 10.73 -1.50
C ASN A 174 17.22 11.43 -0.18
N SER A 175 16.07 11.14 0.41
CA SER A 175 15.66 11.73 1.68
C SER A 175 16.60 11.37 2.84
N ILE A 176 17.10 10.14 2.86
CA ILE A 176 18.12 9.70 3.83
C ILE A 176 19.42 10.49 3.60
N GLY A 177 19.90 10.59 2.36
CA GLY A 177 21.09 11.33 1.99
C GLY A 177 21.01 12.81 2.40
N GLU A 178 19.91 13.48 2.08
CA GLU A 178 19.68 14.88 2.48
C GLU A 178 19.66 15.06 4.01
N THR A 179 18.99 14.13 4.72
CA THR A 179 18.92 14.18 6.18
C THR A 179 20.31 14.05 6.80
N PHE A 180 21.11 13.10 6.32
CA PHE A 180 22.50 12.93 6.77
C PHE A 180 23.38 14.15 6.45
N SER A 181 23.25 14.69 5.24
CA SER A 181 23.97 15.90 4.84
C SER A 181 23.65 17.07 5.76
N ASN A 182 22.38 17.30 6.04
CA ASN A 182 21.95 18.40 6.90
C ASN A 182 22.32 18.19 8.39
N ALA A 183 22.29 16.96 8.89
CA ALA A 183 22.57 16.66 10.30
C ALA A 183 24.07 16.61 10.61
N PHE A 184 24.88 16.11 9.70
CA PHE A 184 26.29 15.82 9.93
C PHE A 184 27.25 16.61 9.01
N ASN A 185 26.72 17.47 8.16
CA ASN A 185 27.49 18.25 7.19
C ASN A 185 28.34 17.39 6.23
N VAL A 186 27.86 16.19 5.91
CA VAL A 186 28.51 15.24 5.00
C VAL A 186 28.01 15.52 3.59
N PRO A 187 28.88 15.68 2.59
CA PRO A 187 28.42 15.89 1.20
C PRO A 187 27.64 14.68 0.67
N THR A 188 26.51 14.94 0.05
CA THR A 188 25.74 13.92 -0.70
C THR A 188 26.47 13.63 -2.01
N TRP A 189 26.76 12.37 -2.27
CA TRP A 189 27.43 11.88 -3.50
C TRP A 189 26.41 11.62 -4.60
#